data_113f8a29511cd335250a628c2eac96f9
#
_entry.id   113f8a29511cd335250a628c2eac96f9
#
_cell.length_a   1.000
_cell.length_b   1.000
_cell.length_c   1.000
_cell.angle_alpha   90.00
_cell.angle_beta   90.00
_cell.angle_gamma   90.00
#
_symmetry.space_group_name_H-M   'P 1'
#
loop_
_entity.id
_entity.type
_entity.pdbx_description
1 polymer ?
#
loop_
_entity_poly.entity_id
_entity_poly.type
_entity_poly.pdbx_seq_one_letter_code
_entity_poly.pdbx_strand_id
1 'polypeptide(L)'
;RSMSTTAATTRLDDAALNLLFRQARSHKAWRDLPVPHALLREMVELVQAGPTATNSQPMRIVFVESKAGKERLRKALHAGNVAKMMSAPVTAIVAYDLDFHRHQARTFPHRDVATGYRTDPAHALDTALRNGTLQGAYLMLAARALGLDVGPMSGFHNEFVDAELLGGT
;
A
#
# COMPACT_ATOMS: atom_id res chain seq x y z
N ARG A 1 42.74 -7.49 1.62
CA ARG A 1 42.19 -8.48 0.64
C ARG A 1 40.75 -8.68 0.96
N SER A 2 39.86 -7.98 0.25
CA SER A 2 38.43 -8.18 0.28
C SER A 2 38.09 -9.43 -0.53
N MET A 3 37.61 -10.47 0.13
CA MET A 3 37.03 -11.60 -0.57
C MET A 3 35.60 -11.17 -0.98
N SER A 4 35.44 -10.80 -2.25
CA SER A 4 34.12 -10.62 -2.86
C SER A 4 33.48 -12.00 -3.00
N THR A 5 32.61 -12.35 -2.05
CA THR A 5 31.72 -13.50 -2.22
C THR A 5 30.63 -13.06 -3.19
N THR A 6 30.73 -13.46 -4.43
CA THR A 6 29.65 -13.32 -5.40
C THR A 6 28.51 -14.20 -4.89
N ALA A 7 27.55 -13.59 -4.19
CA ALA A 7 26.32 -14.29 -3.83
C ALA A 7 25.65 -14.73 -5.14
N ALA A 8 25.42 -16.03 -5.28
CA ALA A 8 24.70 -16.56 -6.42
C ALA A 8 23.30 -15.88 -6.43
N THR A 9 23.01 -15.16 -7.50
CA THR A 9 21.67 -14.55 -7.69
C THR A 9 20.68 -15.67 -7.92
N THR A 10 19.83 -15.92 -6.92
CA THR A 10 18.79 -16.93 -7.02
C THR A 10 17.56 -16.30 -7.68
N ARG A 11 17.23 -16.77 -8.89
CA ARG A 11 15.99 -16.40 -9.57
C ARG A 11 14.81 -17.11 -8.90
N LEU A 12 13.66 -16.40 -8.77
CA LEU A 12 12.40 -17.04 -8.39
C LEU A 12 12.03 -18.13 -9.41
N ASP A 13 11.42 -19.19 -8.94
CA ASP A 13 10.89 -20.25 -9.81
C ASP A 13 9.69 -19.77 -10.64
N ASP A 14 9.28 -20.54 -11.60
CA ASP A 14 8.17 -20.18 -12.48
C ASP A 14 6.82 -20.20 -11.76
N ALA A 15 6.66 -20.97 -10.69
CA ALA A 15 5.45 -20.94 -9.88
C ALA A 15 5.28 -19.59 -9.18
N ALA A 16 6.33 -19.09 -8.54
CA ALA A 16 6.35 -17.77 -7.91
C ALA A 16 6.14 -16.63 -8.94
N LEU A 17 6.79 -16.70 -10.10
CA LEU A 17 6.62 -15.71 -11.17
C LEU A 17 5.20 -15.72 -11.76
N ASN A 18 4.57 -16.89 -11.85
CA ASN A 18 3.18 -17.00 -12.28
C ASN A 18 2.24 -16.39 -11.25
N LEU A 19 2.43 -16.69 -9.96
CA LEU A 19 1.62 -16.16 -8.86
C LEU A 19 1.68 -14.64 -8.81
N LEU A 20 2.89 -14.07 -8.86
CA LEU A 20 3.09 -12.63 -8.67
C LEU A 20 2.70 -11.81 -9.92
N PHE A 21 2.91 -12.34 -11.13
CA PHE A 21 2.88 -11.55 -12.36
C PHE A 21 2.05 -12.17 -13.49
N ARG A 22 2.45 -13.32 -14.04
CA ARG A 22 1.94 -13.80 -15.33
C ARG A 22 0.47 -14.24 -15.29
N GLN A 23 0.05 -14.88 -14.19
CA GLN A 23 -1.32 -15.35 -13.98
C GLN A 23 -2.12 -14.45 -13.03
N ALA A 24 -1.47 -13.44 -12.44
CA ALA A 24 -2.14 -12.47 -11.60
C ALA A 24 -3.21 -11.70 -12.37
N ARG A 25 -4.38 -11.49 -11.74
CA ARG A 25 -5.53 -10.75 -12.31
C ARG A 25 -6.10 -9.79 -11.27
N SER A 26 -6.77 -8.75 -11.76
CA SER A 26 -7.60 -7.87 -10.92
C SER A 26 -8.96 -8.54 -10.72
N HIS A 27 -9.17 -9.10 -9.53
CA HIS A 27 -10.39 -9.84 -9.21
C HIS A 27 -11.57 -8.91 -8.91
N LYS A 28 -12.79 -9.40 -9.15
CA LYS A 28 -14.05 -8.66 -8.96
C LYS A 28 -15.04 -9.39 -8.06
N ALA A 29 -14.73 -10.63 -7.69
CA ALA A 29 -15.51 -11.47 -6.79
C ALA A 29 -14.56 -12.19 -5.82
N TRP A 30 -15.06 -12.50 -4.63
CA TRP A 30 -14.26 -12.99 -3.52
C TRP A 30 -14.88 -14.22 -2.90
N ARG A 31 -14.06 -15.04 -2.29
CA ARG A 31 -14.51 -16.10 -1.39
C ARG A 31 -14.97 -15.45 -0.08
N ASP A 32 -15.99 -16.01 0.53
CA ASP A 32 -16.41 -15.61 1.89
C ASP A 32 -15.49 -16.29 2.94
N LEU A 33 -14.25 -15.81 2.98
CA LEU A 33 -13.22 -16.30 3.91
C LEU A 33 -12.58 -15.09 4.60
N PRO A 34 -12.51 -15.09 5.94
CA PRO A 34 -11.86 -14.00 6.67
C PRO A 34 -10.36 -13.96 6.37
N VAL A 35 -9.80 -12.76 6.34
CA VAL A 35 -8.35 -12.57 6.26
C VAL A 35 -7.80 -12.35 7.67
N PRO A 36 -6.90 -13.22 8.16
CA PRO A 36 -6.34 -13.05 9.51
C PRO A 36 -5.57 -11.75 9.66
N HIS A 37 -5.73 -11.06 10.79
CA HIS A 37 -4.99 -9.82 11.08
C HIS A 37 -3.47 -10.03 11.10
N ALA A 38 -3.00 -11.23 11.45
CA ALA A 38 -1.58 -11.58 11.37
C ALA A 38 -1.06 -11.48 9.93
N LEU A 39 -1.86 -11.96 8.96
CA LEU A 39 -1.51 -11.90 7.54
C LEU A 39 -1.48 -10.45 7.02
N LEU A 40 -2.41 -9.59 7.48
CA LEU A 40 -2.41 -8.17 7.14
C LEU A 40 -1.16 -7.45 7.70
N ARG A 41 -0.72 -7.81 8.91
CA ARG A 41 0.53 -7.27 9.49
C ARG A 41 1.75 -7.71 8.69
N GLU A 42 1.87 -9.00 8.41
CA GLU A 42 2.97 -9.54 7.60
C GLU A 42 3.04 -8.86 6.22
N MET A 43 1.89 -8.63 5.59
CA MET A 43 1.81 -7.90 4.32
C MET A 43 2.37 -6.48 4.45
N VAL A 44 2.05 -5.75 5.53
CA VAL A 44 2.58 -4.40 5.78
C VAL A 44 4.09 -4.44 6.03
N GLU A 45 4.60 -5.41 6.78
CA GLU A 45 6.03 -5.60 7.03
C GLU A 45 6.80 -5.81 5.72
N LEU A 46 6.29 -6.64 4.81
CA LEU A 46 6.87 -6.84 3.48
C LEU A 46 6.90 -5.56 2.66
N VAL A 47 5.83 -4.76 2.72
CA VAL A 47 5.76 -3.46 2.01
C VAL A 47 6.83 -2.49 2.52
N GLN A 48 7.09 -2.47 3.82
CA GLN A 48 8.10 -1.59 4.41
C GLN A 48 9.53 -1.91 3.94
N ALA A 49 9.79 -3.12 3.43
CA ALA A 49 11.07 -3.48 2.81
C ALA A 49 11.25 -2.86 1.41
N GLY A 50 10.17 -2.35 0.80
CA GLY A 50 10.23 -1.71 -0.51
C GLY A 50 10.96 -0.35 -0.46
N PRO A 51 11.77 -0.02 -1.49
CA PRO A 51 12.52 1.23 -1.51
C PRO A 51 11.61 2.44 -1.69
N THR A 52 11.93 3.52 -0.98
CA THR A 52 11.37 4.85 -1.19
C THR A 52 12.46 5.92 -1.16
N ALA A 53 12.25 7.05 -1.81
CA ALA A 53 13.20 8.15 -1.81
C ALA A 53 13.54 8.57 -0.37
N THR A 54 14.81 8.57 -0.01
CA THR A 54 15.28 8.86 1.36
C THR A 54 14.55 8.07 2.46
N ASN A 55 14.10 6.86 2.14
CA ASN A 55 13.27 6.04 3.03
C ASN A 55 12.06 6.80 3.61
N SER A 56 11.39 7.57 2.74
CA SER A 56 10.30 8.49 3.14
C SER A 56 9.06 7.78 3.66
N GLN A 57 8.78 6.58 3.19
CA GLN A 57 7.67 5.73 3.66
C GLN A 57 6.33 6.48 3.84
N PRO A 58 5.84 7.22 2.81
CA PRO A 58 4.68 8.09 2.99
C PRO A 58 3.35 7.34 3.04
N MET A 59 3.30 6.08 2.60
CA MET A 59 2.04 5.34 2.54
C MET A 59 1.40 5.19 3.92
N ARG A 60 0.08 5.35 3.95
CA ARG A 60 -0.79 4.98 5.08
C ARG A 60 -1.85 4.02 4.59
N ILE A 61 -2.21 3.04 5.41
CA ILE A 61 -3.20 2.03 5.05
C ILE A 61 -4.28 2.01 6.11
N VAL A 62 -5.54 2.03 5.66
CA VAL A 62 -6.69 1.74 6.52
C VAL A 62 -7.36 0.46 6.00
N PHE A 63 -7.41 -0.57 6.82
CA PHE A 63 -8.14 -1.79 6.52
C PHE A 63 -9.60 -1.67 6.97
N VAL A 64 -10.53 -1.81 6.03
CA VAL A 64 -11.97 -1.75 6.26
C VAL A 64 -12.54 -3.17 6.14
N GLU A 65 -12.95 -3.73 7.28
CA GLU A 65 -13.46 -5.09 7.41
C GLU A 65 -14.93 -5.09 7.87
N SER A 66 -15.29 -4.18 8.79
CA SER A 66 -16.63 -4.15 9.36
C SER A 66 -17.68 -3.71 8.34
N LYS A 67 -18.89 -4.26 8.48
CA LYS A 67 -20.06 -3.84 7.67
C LYS A 67 -20.31 -2.34 7.76
N ALA A 68 -20.21 -1.76 8.96
CA ALA A 68 -20.38 -0.32 9.16
C ALA A 68 -19.31 0.50 8.43
N GLY A 69 -18.05 0.10 8.48
CA GLY A 69 -16.95 0.75 7.75
C GLY A 69 -17.15 0.66 6.23
N LYS A 70 -17.57 -0.50 5.73
CA LYS A 70 -17.88 -0.69 4.31
C LYS A 70 -19.06 0.16 3.85
N GLU A 71 -20.12 0.30 4.66
CA GLU A 71 -21.24 1.17 4.34
C GLU A 71 -20.85 2.65 4.29
N ARG A 72 -19.92 3.09 5.11
CA ARG A 72 -19.32 4.42 5.01
C ARG A 72 -18.54 4.58 3.70
N LEU A 73 -17.63 3.64 3.41
CA LEU A 73 -16.81 3.66 2.20
C LEU A 73 -17.65 3.55 0.92
N ARG A 74 -18.77 2.79 0.95
CA ARG A 74 -19.68 2.62 -0.18
C ARG A 74 -20.14 3.95 -0.78
N LYS A 75 -20.36 4.95 0.06
CA LYS A 75 -20.83 6.28 -0.37
C LYS A 75 -19.81 7.02 -1.24
N ALA A 76 -18.53 6.71 -1.09
CA ALA A 76 -17.45 7.31 -1.87
C ALA A 76 -17.25 6.63 -3.22
N LEU A 77 -17.74 5.40 -3.42
CA LEU A 77 -17.39 4.59 -4.58
C LEU A 77 -18.29 4.90 -5.80
N HIS A 78 -17.69 4.87 -6.98
CA HIS A 78 -18.46 4.77 -8.22
C HIS A 78 -19.23 3.44 -8.26
N ALA A 79 -20.43 3.45 -8.83
CA ALA A 79 -21.37 2.32 -8.82
C ALA A 79 -20.74 0.97 -9.19
N GLY A 80 -19.86 0.95 -10.21
CA GLY A 80 -19.18 -0.27 -10.68
C GLY A 80 -18.21 -0.92 -9.69
N ASN A 81 -17.84 -0.21 -8.61
CA ASN A 81 -16.93 -0.72 -7.58
C ASN A 81 -17.65 -1.19 -6.30
N VAL A 82 -18.92 -0.81 -6.13
CA VAL A 82 -19.66 -1.06 -4.89
C VAL A 82 -19.79 -2.55 -4.58
N ALA A 83 -20.31 -3.34 -5.51
CA ALA A 83 -20.53 -4.77 -5.28
C ALA A 83 -19.22 -5.51 -4.96
N LYS A 84 -18.16 -5.18 -5.69
CA LYS A 84 -16.83 -5.75 -5.47
C LYS A 84 -16.28 -5.43 -4.07
N MET A 85 -16.38 -4.18 -3.64
CA MET A 85 -15.90 -3.76 -2.32
C MET A 85 -16.75 -4.37 -1.20
N MET A 86 -18.07 -4.36 -1.33
CA MET A 86 -18.98 -4.87 -0.30
C MET A 86 -18.80 -6.36 -0.04
N SER A 87 -18.50 -7.15 -1.08
CA SER A 87 -18.29 -8.60 -0.96
C SER A 87 -16.87 -9.00 -0.55
N ALA A 88 -15.88 -8.10 -0.63
CA ALA A 88 -14.52 -8.41 -0.21
C ALA A 88 -14.43 -8.60 1.31
N PRO A 89 -13.70 -9.59 1.84
CA PRO A 89 -13.51 -9.72 3.29
C PRO A 89 -12.81 -8.50 3.89
N VAL A 90 -11.82 -7.94 3.18
CA VAL A 90 -11.07 -6.73 3.59
C VAL A 90 -10.95 -5.79 2.40
N THR A 91 -11.07 -4.51 2.66
CA THR A 91 -10.71 -3.44 1.71
C THR A 91 -9.61 -2.59 2.31
N ALA A 92 -8.49 -2.46 1.60
CA ALA A 92 -7.40 -1.57 1.98
C ALA A 92 -7.58 -0.21 1.28
N ILE A 93 -7.69 0.86 2.06
CA ILE A 93 -7.57 2.23 1.57
C ILE A 93 -6.09 2.57 1.61
N VAL A 94 -5.53 2.90 0.46
CA VAL A 94 -4.12 3.28 0.32
C VAL A 94 -4.06 4.80 0.18
N ALA A 95 -3.57 5.46 1.20
CA ALA A 95 -3.36 6.90 1.26
C ALA A 95 -1.86 7.22 1.36
N TYR A 96 -1.51 8.48 1.28
CA TYR A 96 -0.17 8.98 1.54
C TYR A 96 -0.22 10.17 2.48
N ASP A 97 0.75 10.24 3.38
CA ASP A 97 0.91 11.27 4.38
C ASP A 97 1.76 12.41 3.78
N LEU A 98 1.23 13.62 3.76
CA LEU A 98 1.95 14.80 3.29
C LEU A 98 3.02 15.26 4.30
N ASP A 99 2.82 14.90 5.56
CA ASP A 99 3.74 15.21 6.65
C ASP A 99 4.74 14.07 6.94
N PHE A 100 4.93 13.12 6.00
CA PHE A 100 5.86 12.00 6.16
C PHE A 100 7.25 12.43 6.63
N HIS A 101 7.65 13.65 6.30
CA HIS A 101 8.93 14.21 6.65
C HIS A 101 9.15 14.35 8.18
N ARG A 102 8.08 14.36 8.98
CA ARG A 102 8.17 14.31 10.45
C ARG A 102 8.85 13.04 10.97
N HIS A 103 8.88 11.98 10.19
CA HIS A 103 9.49 10.71 10.56
C HIS A 103 10.92 10.54 10.00
N GLN A 104 11.42 11.47 9.20
CA GLN A 104 12.70 11.35 8.49
C GLN A 104 13.90 11.21 9.42
N ALA A 105 13.90 11.85 10.59
CA ALA A 105 14.96 11.66 11.58
C ALA A 105 15.13 10.20 12.02
N ARG A 106 14.06 9.41 11.98
CA ARG A 106 14.08 7.96 12.29
C ARG A 106 14.34 7.11 11.06
N THR A 107 13.70 7.42 9.93
CA THR A 107 13.73 6.59 8.73
C THR A 107 14.98 6.84 7.87
N PHE A 108 15.58 8.03 7.98
CA PHE A 108 16.79 8.43 7.26
C PHE A 108 17.71 9.31 8.13
N PRO A 109 18.38 8.74 9.15
CA PRO A 109 19.16 9.50 10.14
C PRO A 109 20.50 10.06 9.61
N HIS A 110 20.89 9.75 8.36
CA HIS A 110 22.21 10.07 7.83
C HIS A 110 22.42 11.58 7.56
N ARG A 111 21.36 12.33 7.32
CA ARG A 111 21.36 13.78 7.11
C ARG A 111 19.96 14.36 7.26
N ASP A 112 19.85 15.65 7.52
CA ASP A 112 18.55 16.34 7.51
C ASP A 112 18.04 16.50 6.06
N VAL A 113 17.01 15.74 5.72
CA VAL A 113 16.21 15.87 4.49
C VAL A 113 14.82 16.43 4.78
N ALA A 114 14.39 16.41 6.05
CA ALA A 114 13.07 16.86 6.46
C ALA A 114 12.85 18.36 6.19
N THR A 115 13.89 19.16 6.40
CA THR A 115 13.82 20.61 6.15
C THR A 115 13.47 20.90 4.70
N GLY A 116 14.03 20.20 3.71
CA GLY A 116 13.71 20.40 2.30
C GLY A 116 12.23 20.16 2.00
N TYR A 117 11.65 19.10 2.52
CA TYR A 117 10.23 18.80 2.35
C TYR A 117 9.32 19.79 3.07
N ARG A 118 9.69 20.21 4.27
CA ARG A 118 8.92 21.19 5.06
C ARG A 118 8.89 22.57 4.41
N THR A 119 9.96 22.98 3.72
CA THR A 119 10.08 24.30 3.08
C THR A 119 9.56 24.30 1.64
N ASP A 120 9.35 23.14 1.03
CA ASP A 120 8.82 22.98 -0.32
C ASP A 120 7.65 21.98 -0.34
N PRO A 121 6.42 22.46 -0.09
CA PRO A 121 5.22 21.61 -0.09
C PRO A 121 4.95 20.92 -1.43
N ALA A 122 5.33 21.53 -2.56
CA ALA A 122 5.15 20.93 -3.88
C ALA A 122 6.07 19.71 -4.05
N HIS A 123 7.32 19.82 -3.61
CA HIS A 123 8.25 18.70 -3.58
C HIS A 123 7.82 17.62 -2.60
N ALA A 124 7.26 17.98 -1.44
CA ALA A 124 6.72 17.03 -0.49
C ALA A 124 5.54 16.23 -1.10
N LEU A 125 4.59 16.92 -1.75
CA LEU A 125 3.46 16.31 -2.42
C LEU A 125 3.91 15.32 -3.52
N ASP A 126 4.80 15.76 -4.41
CA ASP A 126 5.33 14.92 -5.50
C ASP A 126 6.03 13.66 -4.93
N THR A 127 6.82 13.84 -3.88
CA THR A 127 7.51 12.73 -3.20
C THR A 127 6.52 11.78 -2.53
N ALA A 128 5.51 12.29 -1.82
CA ALA A 128 4.49 11.49 -1.17
C ALA A 128 3.69 10.67 -2.18
N LEU A 129 3.23 11.29 -3.26
CA LEU A 129 2.46 10.63 -4.31
C LEU A 129 3.28 9.53 -5.01
N ARG A 130 4.50 9.83 -5.47
CA ARG A 130 5.34 8.85 -6.17
C ARG A 130 5.68 7.66 -5.27
N ASN A 131 6.10 7.91 -4.05
CA ASN A 131 6.56 6.86 -3.15
C ASN A 131 5.38 6.11 -2.51
N GLY A 132 4.27 6.76 -2.24
CA GLY A 132 3.03 6.10 -1.85
C GLY A 132 2.51 5.15 -2.95
N THR A 133 2.62 5.55 -4.22
CA THR A 133 2.26 4.70 -5.37
C THR A 133 3.18 3.48 -5.47
N LEU A 134 4.50 3.66 -5.30
CA LEU A 134 5.45 2.53 -5.26
C LEU A 134 5.09 1.55 -4.14
N GLN A 135 4.82 2.04 -2.94
CA GLN A 135 4.41 1.20 -1.81
C GLN A 135 3.06 0.51 -2.07
N GLY A 136 2.11 1.17 -2.74
CA GLY A 136 0.86 0.56 -3.18
C GLY A 136 1.07 -0.61 -4.14
N ALA A 137 2.04 -0.51 -5.06
CA ALA A 137 2.43 -1.62 -5.92
C ALA A 137 3.05 -2.78 -5.12
N TYR A 138 3.94 -2.47 -4.18
CA TYR A 138 4.49 -3.48 -3.26
C TYR A 138 3.39 -4.15 -2.41
N LEU A 139 2.37 -3.40 -1.99
CA LEU A 139 1.23 -3.96 -1.26
C LEU A 139 0.49 -5.03 -2.07
N MET A 140 0.27 -4.78 -3.36
CA MET A 140 -0.36 -5.76 -4.24
C MET A 140 0.50 -7.01 -4.44
N LEU A 141 1.82 -6.85 -4.57
CA LEU A 141 2.77 -7.96 -4.69
C LEU A 141 2.86 -8.75 -3.39
N ALA A 142 2.95 -8.07 -2.25
CA ALA A 142 2.98 -8.71 -0.93
C ALA A 142 1.70 -9.51 -0.67
N ALA A 143 0.52 -8.94 -0.98
CA ALA A 143 -0.75 -9.65 -0.87
C ALA A 143 -0.74 -10.97 -1.67
N ARG A 144 -0.31 -10.93 -2.93
CA ARG A 144 -0.20 -12.12 -3.79
C ARG A 144 0.82 -13.12 -3.27
N ALA A 145 1.98 -12.65 -2.80
CA ALA A 145 3.01 -13.51 -2.22
C ALA A 145 2.50 -14.27 -0.99
N LEU A 146 1.57 -13.68 -0.25
CA LEU A 146 0.91 -14.27 0.92
C LEU A 146 -0.37 -15.05 0.58
N GLY A 147 -0.66 -15.29 -0.70
CA GLY A 147 -1.80 -16.08 -1.15
C GLY A 147 -3.14 -15.33 -1.18
N LEU A 148 -3.11 -14.00 -1.12
CA LEU A 148 -4.30 -13.17 -1.28
C LEU A 148 -4.43 -12.68 -2.73
N ASP A 149 -5.65 -12.66 -3.23
CA ASP A 149 -5.98 -11.99 -4.48
C ASP A 149 -6.29 -10.52 -4.26
N VAL A 150 -6.03 -9.69 -5.27
CA VAL A 150 -6.29 -8.25 -5.20
C VAL A 150 -7.18 -7.76 -6.34
N GLY A 151 -7.98 -6.74 -6.06
CA GLY A 151 -8.82 -6.07 -7.04
C GLY A 151 -8.71 -4.56 -6.89
N PRO A 152 -7.67 -3.92 -7.46
CA PRO A 152 -7.49 -2.49 -7.33
C PRO A 152 -8.68 -1.69 -7.86
N MET A 153 -8.92 -0.53 -7.24
CA MET A 153 -9.98 0.40 -7.60
C MET A 153 -9.43 1.83 -7.58
N SER A 154 -9.77 2.61 -8.60
CA SER A 154 -9.53 4.05 -8.66
C SER A 154 -10.81 4.87 -8.88
N GLY A 155 -11.96 4.19 -9.08
CA GLY A 155 -13.25 4.84 -9.28
C GLY A 155 -13.93 5.14 -7.93
N PHE A 156 -13.50 6.23 -7.28
CA PHE A 156 -14.08 6.75 -6.05
C PHE A 156 -13.80 8.26 -5.93
N HIS A 157 -14.50 8.92 -5.01
CA HIS A 157 -14.35 10.34 -4.70
C HIS A 157 -13.34 10.51 -3.56
N ASN A 158 -12.12 10.95 -3.87
CA ASN A 158 -11.01 11.08 -2.92
C ASN A 158 -11.39 11.96 -1.74
N GLU A 159 -11.92 13.16 -2.00
CA GLU A 159 -12.28 14.14 -0.96
C GLU A 159 -13.27 13.55 0.07
N PHE A 160 -14.18 12.67 -0.38
CA PHE A 160 -15.11 12.01 0.51
C PHE A 160 -14.42 10.97 1.38
N VAL A 161 -13.48 10.19 0.81
CA VAL A 161 -12.68 9.21 1.57
C VAL A 161 -11.83 9.93 2.60
N ASP A 162 -11.18 11.01 2.22
CA ASP A 162 -10.33 11.81 3.11
C ASP A 162 -11.13 12.36 4.29
N ALA A 163 -12.31 12.96 4.03
CA ALA A 163 -13.15 13.53 5.08
C ALA A 163 -13.75 12.48 6.02
N GLU A 164 -14.24 11.37 5.47
CA GLU A 164 -15.00 10.35 6.23
C GLU A 164 -14.15 9.32 6.94
N LEU A 165 -12.99 8.97 6.36
CA LEU A 165 -12.19 7.83 6.81
C LEU A 165 -10.76 8.20 7.22
N LEU A 166 -10.25 9.35 6.77
CA LEU A 166 -8.92 9.85 7.09
C LEU A 166 -8.95 11.19 7.82
N GLY A 167 -10.12 11.82 7.95
CA GLY A 167 -10.30 13.11 8.63
C GLY A 167 -9.89 13.03 10.11
N GLY A 168 -8.92 13.88 10.50
CA GLY A 168 -8.39 13.93 11.85
C GLY A 168 -7.15 13.06 12.10
N THR A 169 -6.57 12.50 11.04
CA THR A 169 -5.28 11.79 11.13
C THR A 169 -4.11 12.70 10.78
#